data_fc595248891eab112e7f80ae4305618c
#
_entry.id   fc595248891eab112e7f80ae4305618c
#
_cell.length_a   1.000
_cell.length_b   1.000
_cell.length_c   1.000
_cell.angle_alpha   90.00
_cell.angle_beta   90.00
_cell.angle_gamma   90.00
#
_symmetry.space_group_name_H-M   'P 1'
#
loop_
_entity.id
_entity.type
_entity.pdbx_description
1 polymer ?
#
loop_
_entity_poly.entity_id
_entity_poly.type
_entity_poly.pdbx_seq_one_letter_code
_entity_poly.pdbx_strand_id
1 'polypeptide(L)'
;MSHLYVAVLAVIVVVLLSVALYRTSRVKTKADYLVAGRSLPAIVLVLTLLSSWIGGGSLFGGAANAYKNGFAALWQPAGGWLALLLIYFIAPRARKFAQFTLPDLLEVRYNQTARVLGTIAILFAYVGIASYQFTGGGNVLHLIFPETLTPVMGTYIIAAFVIFTTALAGMSSVAYMDMVIGSLVTTICIVAAPMLYFKAGGWVGLHHALPPEYFQLLGNYRMSPDHVLQPVGFGVIRGLEFLVPTMLLLLGNQVMYQKFFSAKTQRDARLSVVGWFFGAILLETLIVCIAVFGTALYHSNGELAKLPHEIIPYTARHGLPALMGALLLGAVFAQVMSAASNYLFSPATNLVNDVFSRYISPGASNKRVLIVSRLAVVLLGCWALYQSLHAESVIHTMLWAYTVYAASLTPVVLAAFFSKRVTAWGAVSAIGAGTLITVVWDIQAVKNWFPHIVADRDAIFLALPVAVAAMIVVSLFTPKPTPEQLAQFSD
;
A
#
# COMPACT_ATOMS: atom_id res chain seq x y z
N MET A 1 11.83 4.56 -30.75
CA MET A 1 10.84 4.31 -29.66
C MET A 1 11.32 4.89 -28.31
N SER A 2 12.60 4.83 -27.97
CA SER A 2 13.12 5.37 -26.68
C SER A 2 12.77 6.85 -26.43
N HIS A 3 12.91 7.71 -27.42
CA HIS A 3 12.63 9.15 -27.27
C HIS A 3 11.18 9.48 -26.85
N LEU A 4 10.20 8.72 -27.33
CA LEU A 4 8.79 8.93 -26.96
C LEU A 4 8.54 8.57 -25.49
N TYR A 5 9.08 7.45 -25.02
CA TYR A 5 8.96 7.01 -23.61
C TYR A 5 9.61 8.03 -22.67
N VAL A 6 10.80 8.51 -23.03
CA VAL A 6 11.51 9.56 -22.29
C VAL A 6 10.72 10.85 -22.25
N ALA A 7 10.16 11.28 -23.39
CA ALA A 7 9.38 12.51 -23.47
C ALA A 7 8.11 12.43 -22.60
N VAL A 8 7.36 11.34 -22.66
CA VAL A 8 6.17 11.13 -21.83
C VAL A 8 6.53 11.10 -20.35
N LEU A 9 7.58 10.37 -19.97
CA LEU A 9 8.07 10.33 -18.58
C LEU A 9 8.48 11.72 -18.10
N ALA A 10 9.23 12.47 -18.91
CA ALA A 10 9.65 13.83 -18.58
C ALA A 10 8.48 14.78 -18.38
N VAL A 11 7.47 14.72 -19.24
CA VAL A 11 6.23 15.52 -19.09
C VAL A 11 5.52 15.19 -17.78
N ILE A 12 5.34 13.89 -17.46
CA ILE A 12 4.71 13.47 -16.21
C ILE A 12 5.52 14.00 -15.00
N VAL A 13 6.83 13.83 -14.99
CA VAL A 13 7.69 14.29 -13.90
C VAL A 13 7.63 15.81 -13.76
N VAL A 14 7.68 16.57 -14.85
CA VAL A 14 7.57 18.04 -14.82
C VAL A 14 6.21 18.49 -14.27
N VAL A 15 5.12 17.86 -14.67
CA VAL A 15 3.78 18.17 -14.15
C VAL A 15 3.73 17.89 -12.64
N LEU A 16 4.20 16.75 -12.19
CA LEU A 16 4.20 16.37 -10.77
C LEU A 16 5.07 17.30 -9.93
N LEU A 17 6.28 17.63 -10.39
CA LEU A 17 7.16 18.60 -9.72
C LEU A 17 6.52 19.99 -9.65
N SER A 18 5.87 20.44 -10.72
CA SER A 18 5.20 21.74 -10.75
C SER A 18 4.07 21.80 -9.71
N VAL A 19 3.25 20.76 -9.61
CA VAL A 19 2.20 20.64 -8.58
C VAL A 19 2.81 20.61 -7.17
N ALA A 20 3.87 19.83 -6.97
CA ALA A 20 4.56 19.74 -5.67
C ALA A 20 5.09 21.09 -5.23
N LEU A 21 5.85 21.77 -6.08
CA LEU A 21 6.47 23.06 -5.76
C LEU A 21 5.42 24.15 -5.50
N TYR A 22 4.36 24.21 -6.32
CA TYR A 22 3.25 25.15 -6.12
C TYR A 22 2.56 24.96 -4.78
N ARG A 23 2.34 23.72 -4.36
CA ARG A 23 1.70 23.41 -3.07
C ARG A 23 2.64 23.59 -1.88
N THR A 24 3.91 23.20 -2.02
CA THR A 24 4.92 23.36 -0.95
C THR A 24 5.08 24.82 -0.54
N SER A 25 4.97 25.77 -1.46
CA SER A 25 5.08 27.22 -1.16
C SER A 25 3.96 27.72 -0.22
N ARG A 26 2.88 26.98 -0.07
CA ARG A 26 1.74 27.33 0.79
C ARG A 26 1.80 26.70 2.19
N VAL A 27 2.76 25.83 2.46
CA VAL A 27 2.95 25.16 3.74
C VAL A 27 3.63 26.09 4.73
N LYS A 28 2.93 26.54 5.76
CA LYS A 28 3.44 27.48 6.78
C LYS A 28 3.44 26.90 8.19
N THR A 29 2.48 26.03 8.50
CA THR A 29 2.26 25.48 9.83
C THR A 29 2.46 23.98 9.88
N LYS A 30 2.60 23.42 11.11
CA LYS A 30 2.60 21.97 11.35
C LYS A 30 1.34 21.31 10.77
N ALA A 31 0.17 21.93 10.97
CA ALA A 31 -1.09 21.39 10.46
C ALA A 31 -1.15 21.39 8.92
N ASP A 32 -0.62 22.44 8.27
CA ASP A 32 -0.53 22.46 6.79
C ASP A 32 0.35 21.31 6.28
N TYR A 33 1.47 21.08 6.94
CA TYR A 33 2.42 20.03 6.54
C TYR A 33 1.86 18.63 6.77
N LEU A 34 1.33 18.33 7.96
CA LEU A 34 0.96 16.98 8.37
C LEU A 34 -0.44 16.54 7.88
N VAL A 35 -1.41 17.47 7.81
CA VAL A 35 -2.83 17.19 7.51
C VAL A 35 -3.46 18.20 6.56
N ALA A 36 -2.67 18.85 5.70
CA ALA A 36 -3.12 19.80 4.68
C ALA A 36 -4.06 20.90 5.22
N GLY A 37 -3.83 21.38 6.45
CA GLY A 37 -4.70 22.35 7.12
C GLY A 37 -6.17 21.89 7.27
N ARG A 38 -6.45 20.60 7.09
CA ARG A 38 -7.79 19.99 7.13
C ARG A 38 -8.75 20.62 6.12
N SER A 39 -8.29 20.82 4.90
CA SER A 39 -9.00 21.56 3.86
C SER A 39 -9.35 20.73 2.62
N LEU A 40 -9.06 19.43 2.60
CA LEU A 40 -9.24 18.59 1.43
C LEU A 40 -10.73 18.27 1.16
N PRO A 41 -11.28 18.63 -0.02
CA PRO A 41 -12.63 18.27 -0.43
C PRO A 41 -12.73 16.81 -0.88
N ALA A 42 -13.96 16.27 -0.92
CA ALA A 42 -14.23 14.86 -1.20
C ALA A 42 -13.57 14.36 -2.51
N ILE A 43 -13.61 15.12 -3.60
CA ILE A 43 -13.02 14.68 -4.88
C ILE A 43 -11.51 14.53 -4.83
N VAL A 44 -10.80 15.43 -4.15
CA VAL A 44 -9.36 15.30 -3.93
C VAL A 44 -9.07 14.08 -3.06
N LEU A 45 -9.89 13.85 -2.02
CA LEU A 45 -9.77 12.67 -1.15
C LEU A 45 -9.99 11.37 -1.92
N VAL A 46 -11.00 11.27 -2.80
CA VAL A 46 -11.22 10.07 -3.64
C VAL A 46 -9.97 9.72 -4.41
N LEU A 47 -9.44 10.68 -5.16
CA LEU A 47 -8.32 10.44 -6.07
C LEU A 47 -7.00 10.21 -5.31
N THR A 48 -6.77 10.90 -4.18
CA THR A 48 -5.59 10.67 -3.37
C THR A 48 -5.65 9.35 -2.58
N LEU A 49 -6.84 8.94 -2.12
CA LEU A 49 -7.03 7.61 -1.49
C LEU A 49 -6.82 6.48 -2.49
N LEU A 50 -7.38 6.63 -3.70
CA LEU A 50 -7.21 5.67 -4.79
C LEU A 50 -5.73 5.55 -5.19
N SER A 51 -5.06 6.69 -5.42
CA SER A 51 -3.64 6.71 -5.80
C SER A 51 -2.71 6.18 -4.70
N SER A 52 -2.96 6.48 -3.43
CA SER A 52 -2.10 5.96 -2.35
C SER A 52 -2.33 4.49 -2.03
N TRP A 53 -3.49 3.95 -2.36
CA TRP A 53 -3.81 2.54 -2.16
C TRP A 53 -3.21 1.68 -3.28
N ILE A 54 -3.40 2.09 -4.53
CA ILE A 54 -2.87 1.39 -5.69
C ILE A 54 -1.41 1.79 -5.88
N GLY A 55 -0.51 0.86 -5.68
CA GLY A 55 0.92 1.07 -5.83
C GLY A 55 1.60 -0.17 -6.38
N GLY A 56 2.86 -0.37 -6.08
CA GLY A 56 3.61 -1.57 -6.47
C GLY A 56 2.99 -2.86 -5.96
N GLY A 57 2.26 -2.81 -4.84
CA GLY A 57 1.49 -3.95 -4.34
C GLY A 57 0.49 -4.47 -5.37
N SER A 58 -0.29 -3.60 -6.02
CA SER A 58 -1.24 -3.97 -7.08
C SER A 58 -0.54 -4.16 -8.44
N LEU A 59 0.35 -3.23 -8.81
CA LEU A 59 0.94 -3.17 -10.16
C LEU A 59 2.05 -4.19 -10.39
N PHE A 60 2.73 -4.67 -9.35
CA PHE A 60 3.77 -5.71 -9.44
C PHE A 60 3.38 -6.97 -8.66
N GLY A 61 3.04 -6.86 -7.37
CA GLY A 61 2.64 -8.01 -6.56
C GLY A 61 1.35 -8.65 -7.03
N GLY A 62 0.29 -7.87 -7.19
CA GLY A 62 -1.01 -8.31 -7.72
C GLY A 62 -0.91 -8.78 -9.18
N ALA A 63 -0.12 -8.08 -10.00
CA ALA A 63 0.13 -8.47 -11.38
C ALA A 63 0.90 -9.81 -11.48
N ALA A 64 1.90 -10.04 -10.64
CA ALA A 64 2.59 -11.33 -10.55
C ALA A 64 1.66 -12.45 -10.06
N ASN A 65 0.74 -12.14 -9.15
CA ASN A 65 -0.30 -13.06 -8.73
C ASN A 65 -1.24 -13.39 -9.90
N ALA A 66 -1.66 -12.39 -10.68
CA ALA A 66 -2.49 -12.58 -11.87
C ALA A 66 -1.76 -13.38 -12.97
N TYR A 67 -0.48 -13.13 -13.18
CA TYR A 67 0.37 -13.92 -14.07
C TYR A 67 0.40 -15.41 -13.68
N LYS A 68 0.44 -15.71 -12.38
CA LYS A 68 0.53 -17.09 -11.87
C LYS A 68 -0.82 -17.79 -11.72
N ASN A 69 -1.87 -17.04 -11.39
CA ASN A 69 -3.14 -17.58 -10.89
C ASN A 69 -4.38 -17.07 -11.65
N GLY A 70 -4.18 -16.31 -12.73
CA GLY A 70 -5.29 -15.76 -13.51
C GLY A 70 -6.19 -14.84 -12.68
N PHE A 71 -7.51 -14.94 -12.88
CA PHE A 71 -8.49 -14.12 -12.18
C PHE A 71 -8.65 -14.48 -10.69
N ALA A 72 -8.09 -15.60 -10.22
CA ALA A 72 -7.98 -15.87 -8.78
C ALA A 72 -7.16 -14.80 -8.05
N ALA A 73 -6.31 -14.02 -8.76
CA ALA A 73 -5.62 -12.87 -8.19
C ALA A 73 -6.57 -11.79 -7.63
N LEU A 74 -7.85 -11.76 -8.03
CA LEU A 74 -8.87 -10.85 -7.50
C LEU A 74 -9.16 -11.05 -6.00
N TRP A 75 -8.76 -12.17 -5.40
CA TRP A 75 -8.85 -12.35 -3.95
C TRP A 75 -8.08 -11.28 -3.18
N GLN A 76 -6.96 -10.81 -3.70
CA GLN A 76 -6.16 -9.75 -3.05
C GLN A 76 -6.92 -8.41 -3.01
N PRO A 77 -7.32 -7.79 -4.13
CA PRO A 77 -8.07 -6.54 -4.10
C PRO A 77 -9.46 -6.66 -3.47
N ALA A 78 -10.11 -7.84 -3.54
CA ALA A 78 -11.39 -8.06 -2.88
C ALA A 78 -11.32 -7.84 -1.36
N GLY A 79 -10.18 -8.13 -0.72
CA GLY A 79 -9.96 -7.76 0.68
C GLY A 79 -10.09 -6.26 0.91
N GLY A 80 -9.50 -5.44 0.03
CA GLY A 80 -9.65 -3.99 0.07
C GLY A 80 -11.09 -3.53 -0.12
N TRP A 81 -11.81 -4.10 -1.08
CA TRP A 81 -13.22 -3.74 -1.33
C TRP A 81 -14.11 -4.04 -0.12
N LEU A 82 -13.92 -5.19 0.52
CA LEU A 82 -14.65 -5.55 1.75
C LEU A 82 -14.31 -4.61 2.90
N ALA A 83 -13.03 -4.22 3.03
CA ALA A 83 -12.61 -3.26 4.04
C ALA A 83 -13.32 -1.90 3.88
N LEU A 84 -13.48 -1.43 2.64
CA LEU A 84 -14.13 -0.13 2.36
C LEU A 84 -15.58 -0.06 2.82
N LEU A 85 -16.30 -1.18 2.88
CA LEU A 85 -17.65 -1.23 3.45
C LEU A 85 -17.66 -0.85 4.93
N LEU A 86 -16.67 -1.29 5.70
CA LEU A 86 -16.53 -0.93 7.13
C LEU A 86 -15.96 0.48 7.28
N ILE A 87 -15.02 0.87 6.44
CA ILE A 87 -14.38 2.20 6.46
C ILE A 87 -15.40 3.31 6.23
N TYR A 88 -16.49 3.05 5.49
CA TYR A 88 -17.59 4.01 5.33
C TYR A 88 -18.14 4.53 6.66
N PHE A 89 -18.20 3.67 7.66
CA PHE A 89 -18.65 4.04 9.02
C PHE A 89 -17.52 4.65 9.87
N ILE A 90 -16.27 4.30 9.61
CA ILE A 90 -15.10 4.77 10.35
C ILE A 90 -14.67 6.18 9.91
N ALA A 91 -14.71 6.48 8.60
CA ALA A 91 -14.17 7.72 8.05
C ALA A 91 -14.72 9.01 8.68
N PRO A 92 -16.04 9.20 8.86
CA PRO A 92 -16.56 10.41 9.53
C PRO A 92 -16.15 10.48 11.01
N ARG A 93 -16.06 9.33 11.70
CA ARG A 93 -15.61 9.27 13.09
C ARG A 93 -14.14 9.65 13.19
N ALA A 94 -13.28 9.08 12.32
CA ALA A 94 -11.86 9.45 12.24
C ALA A 94 -11.70 10.97 12.03
N ARG A 95 -12.47 11.58 11.12
CA ARG A 95 -12.44 13.03 10.91
C ARG A 95 -12.86 13.83 12.16
N LYS A 96 -13.80 13.32 12.96
CA LYS A 96 -14.23 13.95 14.21
C LYS A 96 -13.07 14.06 15.21
N PHE A 97 -12.22 13.01 15.31
CA PHE A 97 -11.06 13.01 16.21
C PHE A 97 -10.01 14.07 15.86
N ALA A 98 -9.87 14.43 14.60
CA ALA A 98 -8.99 15.47 14.13
C ALA A 98 -7.55 15.36 14.65
N GLN A 99 -7.01 14.13 14.77
CA GLN A 99 -5.64 13.87 15.18
C GLN A 99 -4.64 14.09 14.01
N PHE A 100 -3.34 13.91 14.27
CA PHE A 100 -2.31 13.96 13.23
C PHE A 100 -1.89 12.56 12.75
N THR A 101 -1.90 11.60 13.69
CA THR A 101 -1.41 10.24 13.46
C THR A 101 -2.37 9.20 14.03
N LEU A 102 -2.24 7.96 13.59
CA LEU A 102 -2.96 6.84 14.18
C LEU A 102 -2.48 6.53 15.61
N PRO A 103 -1.18 6.59 15.96
CA PRO A 103 -0.73 6.50 17.33
C PRO A 103 -1.32 7.56 18.28
N ASP A 104 -1.61 8.79 17.81
CA ASP A 104 -2.34 9.76 18.60
C ASP A 104 -3.72 9.22 19.03
N LEU A 105 -4.42 8.58 18.10
CA LEU A 105 -5.73 7.96 18.39
C LEU A 105 -5.58 6.79 19.37
N LEU A 106 -4.52 5.99 19.26
CA LEU A 106 -4.24 4.89 20.20
C LEU A 106 -3.95 5.40 21.61
N GLU A 107 -3.22 6.51 21.75
CA GLU A 107 -2.98 7.12 23.08
C GLU A 107 -4.27 7.61 23.72
N VAL A 108 -5.09 8.34 22.98
CA VAL A 108 -6.37 8.88 23.46
C VAL A 108 -7.30 7.75 23.93
N ARG A 109 -7.34 6.65 23.21
CA ARG A 109 -8.22 5.51 23.51
C ARG A 109 -7.66 4.59 24.57
N TYR A 110 -6.36 4.40 24.60
CA TYR A 110 -5.69 3.40 25.44
C TYR A 110 -4.67 4.04 26.39
N ASN A 111 -3.43 4.18 25.96
CA ASN A 111 -2.35 4.79 26.73
C ASN A 111 -1.12 5.11 25.87
N GLN A 112 -0.13 5.73 26.51
CA GLN A 112 1.15 6.08 25.92
C GLN A 112 1.94 4.86 25.36
N THR A 113 1.89 3.71 26.05
CA THR A 113 2.57 2.49 25.61
C THR A 113 2.00 1.98 24.29
N ALA A 114 0.67 2.00 24.12
CA ALA A 114 0.00 1.65 22.87
C ALA A 114 0.42 2.59 21.73
N ARG A 115 0.60 3.90 21.99
CA ARG A 115 1.13 4.87 21.02
C ARG A 115 2.55 4.47 20.55
N VAL A 116 3.47 4.23 21.49
CA VAL A 116 4.87 3.92 21.17
C VAL A 116 4.97 2.62 20.37
N LEU A 117 4.32 1.55 20.82
CA LEU A 117 4.31 0.26 20.10
C LEU A 117 3.64 0.39 18.72
N GLY A 118 2.54 1.15 18.64
CA GLY A 118 1.89 1.45 17.36
C GLY A 118 2.81 2.20 16.40
N THR A 119 3.57 3.18 16.89
CA THR A 119 4.57 3.89 16.09
C THR A 119 5.63 2.93 15.56
N ILE A 120 6.17 2.05 16.41
CA ILE A 120 7.19 1.06 16.01
C ILE A 120 6.64 0.12 14.93
N ALA A 121 5.44 -0.43 15.11
CA ALA A 121 4.82 -1.32 14.14
C ALA A 121 4.61 -0.63 12.78
N ILE A 122 4.17 0.64 12.78
CA ILE A 122 4.00 1.43 11.56
C ILE A 122 5.33 1.67 10.85
N LEU A 123 6.40 1.99 11.59
CA LEU A 123 7.72 2.22 11.02
C LEU A 123 8.21 0.97 10.24
N PHE A 124 8.17 -0.20 10.87
CA PHE A 124 8.59 -1.45 10.22
C PHE A 124 7.75 -1.77 8.98
N ALA A 125 6.42 -1.77 9.11
CA ALA A 125 5.54 -2.11 8.00
C ALA A 125 5.68 -1.12 6.82
N TYR A 126 5.73 0.18 7.10
CA TYR A 126 5.71 1.19 6.05
C TYR A 126 7.05 1.37 5.34
N VAL A 127 8.16 1.17 6.05
CA VAL A 127 9.47 1.11 5.41
C VAL A 127 9.55 -0.10 4.48
N GLY A 128 9.00 -1.25 4.88
CA GLY A 128 8.86 -2.42 4.00
C GLY A 128 8.00 -2.12 2.76
N ILE A 129 6.87 -1.41 2.93
CA ILE A 129 6.03 -1.00 1.79
C ILE A 129 6.79 -0.03 0.87
N ALA A 130 7.52 0.95 1.40
CA ALA A 130 8.29 1.87 0.59
C ALA A 130 9.43 1.16 -0.17
N SER A 131 10.05 0.14 0.44
CA SER A 131 11.18 -0.59 -0.16
C SER A 131 10.80 -1.29 -1.46
N TYR A 132 9.71 -2.03 -1.50
CA TYR A 132 9.32 -2.71 -2.74
C TYR A 132 8.79 -1.74 -3.82
N GLN A 133 8.33 -0.54 -3.43
CA GLN A 133 8.03 0.51 -4.40
C GLN A 133 9.31 0.97 -5.12
N PHE A 134 10.42 1.12 -4.40
CA PHE A 134 11.69 1.48 -5.02
C PHE A 134 12.17 0.43 -6.01
N THR A 135 12.09 -0.86 -5.64
CA THR A 135 12.41 -1.98 -6.56
C THR A 135 11.53 -1.93 -7.81
N GLY A 136 10.21 -1.81 -7.63
CA GLY A 136 9.27 -1.74 -8.75
C GLY A 136 9.52 -0.54 -9.66
N GLY A 137 9.75 0.66 -9.10
CA GLY A 137 10.08 1.85 -9.87
C GLY A 137 11.43 1.74 -10.60
N GLY A 138 12.40 1.08 -9.99
CA GLY A 138 13.71 0.79 -10.61
C GLY A 138 13.58 -0.09 -11.84
N ASN A 139 12.75 -1.14 -11.76
CA ASN A 139 12.47 -2.02 -12.89
C ASN A 139 11.76 -1.27 -14.03
N VAL A 140 10.83 -0.37 -13.73
CA VAL A 140 10.20 0.48 -14.77
C VAL A 140 11.22 1.36 -15.47
N LEU A 141 12.15 1.98 -14.73
CA LEU A 141 13.22 2.78 -15.32
C LEU A 141 14.15 1.94 -16.20
N HIS A 142 14.51 0.73 -15.75
CA HIS A 142 15.30 -0.19 -16.56
C HIS A 142 14.57 -0.54 -17.87
N LEU A 143 13.28 -0.83 -17.83
CA LEU A 143 12.49 -1.12 -19.04
C LEU A 143 12.42 0.08 -19.99
N ILE A 144 12.44 1.32 -19.50
CA ILE A 144 12.49 2.52 -20.35
C ILE A 144 13.89 2.72 -20.93
N PHE A 145 14.95 2.44 -20.16
CA PHE A 145 16.35 2.67 -20.50
C PHE A 145 17.21 1.38 -20.38
N PRO A 146 16.90 0.31 -21.12
CA PRO A 146 17.52 -1.00 -20.90
C PRO A 146 19.02 -1.05 -21.18
N GLU A 147 19.52 -0.18 -22.07
CA GLU A 147 20.95 -0.14 -22.43
C GLU A 147 21.80 0.71 -21.48
N THR A 148 21.15 1.60 -20.70
CA THR A 148 21.87 2.59 -19.88
C THR A 148 21.66 2.42 -18.37
N LEU A 149 20.55 1.84 -17.95
CA LEU A 149 20.22 1.66 -16.54
C LEU A 149 20.03 0.17 -16.20
N THR A 150 20.74 -0.28 -15.18
CA THR A 150 20.39 -1.57 -14.55
C THR A 150 19.20 -1.40 -13.61
N PRO A 151 18.46 -2.46 -13.23
CA PRO A 151 17.38 -2.39 -12.24
C PRO A 151 17.84 -1.73 -10.91
N VAL A 152 19.05 -2.05 -10.48
CA VAL A 152 19.65 -1.48 -9.25
C VAL A 152 19.92 0.02 -9.40
N MET A 153 20.48 0.48 -10.53
CA MET A 153 20.65 1.91 -10.78
C MET A 153 19.31 2.65 -10.84
N GLY A 154 18.31 2.03 -11.48
CA GLY A 154 16.94 2.53 -11.49
C GLY A 154 16.37 2.68 -10.07
N THR A 155 16.62 1.70 -9.21
CA THR A 155 16.20 1.73 -7.79
C THR A 155 16.86 2.88 -7.02
N TYR A 156 18.15 3.15 -7.22
CA TYR A 156 18.80 4.33 -6.63
C TYR A 156 18.20 5.65 -7.11
N ILE A 157 17.93 5.76 -8.42
CA ILE A 157 17.38 7.00 -9.02
C ILE A 157 15.97 7.27 -8.47
N ILE A 158 15.09 6.25 -8.45
CA ILE A 158 13.72 6.45 -7.94
C ILE A 158 13.72 6.74 -6.44
N ALA A 159 14.55 6.05 -5.66
CA ALA A 159 14.66 6.29 -4.23
C ALA A 159 15.13 7.73 -3.95
N ALA A 160 16.19 8.19 -4.61
CA ALA A 160 16.68 9.56 -4.46
C ALA A 160 15.60 10.59 -4.83
N PHE A 161 14.88 10.37 -5.94
CA PHE A 161 13.82 11.26 -6.39
C PHE A 161 12.65 11.30 -5.40
N VAL A 162 12.16 10.13 -4.95
CA VAL A 162 11.05 10.03 -4.00
C VAL A 162 11.43 10.64 -2.64
N ILE A 163 12.62 10.33 -2.12
CA ILE A 163 13.11 10.90 -0.86
C ILE A 163 13.16 12.41 -0.95
N PHE A 164 13.75 12.96 -2.02
CA PHE A 164 13.86 14.40 -2.24
C PHE A 164 12.50 15.08 -2.32
N THR A 165 11.61 14.58 -3.17
CA THR A 165 10.27 15.17 -3.38
C THR A 165 9.41 15.05 -2.12
N THR A 166 9.46 13.92 -1.41
CA THR A 166 8.70 13.70 -0.17
C THR A 166 9.20 14.57 0.97
N ALA A 167 10.52 14.77 1.08
CA ALA A 167 11.10 15.65 2.10
C ALA A 167 10.71 17.12 1.90
N LEU A 168 10.53 17.56 0.66
CA LEU A 168 10.07 18.91 0.35
C LEU A 168 8.55 19.07 0.50
N ALA A 169 7.79 18.03 0.17
CA ALA A 169 6.34 18.04 0.15
C ALA A 169 5.74 17.99 1.56
N GLY A 170 4.55 18.55 1.73
CA GLY A 170 3.68 18.30 2.86
C GLY A 170 2.44 17.53 2.39
N MET A 171 1.53 17.18 3.29
CA MET A 171 0.30 16.42 2.98
C MET A 171 -0.51 17.06 1.82
N SER A 172 -0.56 18.40 1.75
CA SER A 172 -1.24 19.09 0.65
C SER A 172 -0.61 18.80 -0.70
N SER A 173 0.74 18.85 -0.78
CA SER A 173 1.46 18.55 -2.01
C SER A 173 1.26 17.10 -2.45
N VAL A 174 1.40 16.17 -1.51
CA VAL A 174 1.17 14.73 -1.74
C VAL A 174 -0.25 14.49 -2.27
N ALA A 175 -1.29 15.03 -1.60
CA ALA A 175 -2.68 14.81 -1.98
C ALA A 175 -3.02 15.32 -3.39
N TYR A 176 -2.50 16.47 -3.80
CA TYR A 176 -2.76 17.02 -5.14
C TYR A 176 -1.92 16.37 -6.24
N MET A 177 -0.68 15.92 -5.92
CA MET A 177 0.07 15.05 -6.84
C MET A 177 -0.67 13.73 -7.06
N ASP A 178 -1.12 13.09 -5.99
CA ASP A 178 -1.90 11.86 -6.03
C ASP A 178 -3.19 12.03 -6.84
N MET A 179 -3.85 13.19 -6.76
CA MET A 179 -5.03 13.49 -7.56
C MET A 179 -4.72 13.43 -9.07
N VAL A 180 -3.61 14.03 -9.49
CA VAL A 180 -3.16 13.98 -10.89
C VAL A 180 -2.83 12.55 -11.31
N ILE A 181 -2.06 11.84 -10.46
CA ILE A 181 -1.62 10.46 -10.72
C ILE A 181 -2.81 9.51 -10.77
N GLY A 182 -3.73 9.58 -9.80
CA GLY A 182 -4.92 8.73 -9.76
C GLY A 182 -5.81 8.91 -10.97
N SER A 183 -6.00 10.17 -11.43
CA SER A 183 -6.73 10.46 -12.66
C SER A 183 -6.03 9.89 -13.89
N LEU A 184 -4.71 10.08 -14.00
CA LEU A 184 -3.89 9.61 -15.12
C LEU A 184 -3.95 8.08 -15.24
N VAL A 185 -3.64 7.35 -14.14
CA VAL A 185 -3.60 5.89 -14.12
C VAL A 185 -4.97 5.30 -14.46
N THR A 186 -6.04 5.84 -13.85
CA THR A 186 -7.40 5.37 -14.10
C THR A 186 -7.77 5.51 -15.57
N THR A 187 -7.53 6.69 -16.14
CA THR A 187 -7.84 6.96 -17.57
C THR A 187 -7.07 6.03 -18.50
N ILE A 188 -5.77 5.84 -18.22
CA ILE A 188 -4.91 5.00 -19.07
C ILE A 188 -5.31 3.53 -18.96
N CYS A 189 -5.61 3.02 -17.77
CA CYS A 189 -6.03 1.62 -17.59
C CYS A 189 -7.39 1.34 -18.27
N ILE A 190 -8.33 2.30 -18.26
CA ILE A 190 -9.62 2.18 -18.96
C ILE A 190 -9.42 2.02 -20.48
N VAL A 191 -8.41 2.66 -21.06
CA VAL A 191 -8.12 2.57 -22.49
C VAL A 191 -7.23 1.37 -22.81
N ALA A 192 -6.20 1.10 -22.00
CA ALA A 192 -5.22 0.05 -22.23
C ALA A 192 -5.82 -1.37 -22.12
N ALA A 193 -6.70 -1.61 -21.16
CA ALA A 193 -7.26 -2.94 -20.93
C ALA A 193 -8.10 -3.43 -22.14
N PRO A 194 -9.05 -2.66 -22.71
CA PRO A 194 -9.74 -3.08 -23.93
C PRO A 194 -8.80 -3.27 -25.14
N MET A 195 -7.79 -2.41 -25.29
CA MET A 195 -6.83 -2.58 -26.39
C MET A 195 -6.08 -3.91 -26.30
N LEU A 196 -5.65 -4.30 -25.10
CA LEU A 196 -4.98 -5.58 -24.86
C LEU A 196 -5.93 -6.76 -25.02
N TYR A 197 -7.18 -6.63 -24.58
CA TYR A 197 -8.23 -7.63 -24.77
C TYR A 197 -8.43 -7.98 -26.24
N PHE A 198 -8.61 -6.96 -27.09
CA PHE A 198 -8.79 -7.17 -28.53
C PHE A 198 -7.51 -7.70 -29.18
N LYS A 199 -6.32 -7.24 -28.76
CA LYS A 199 -5.04 -7.76 -29.25
C LYS A 199 -4.82 -9.24 -28.89
N ALA A 200 -5.29 -9.68 -27.72
CA ALA A 200 -5.27 -11.08 -27.31
C ALA A 200 -6.30 -11.97 -28.05
N GLY A 201 -7.03 -11.43 -29.02
CA GLY A 201 -8.06 -12.15 -29.78
C GLY A 201 -9.42 -12.21 -29.08
N GLY A 202 -9.68 -11.31 -28.13
CA GLY A 202 -10.92 -11.27 -27.35
C GLY A 202 -11.11 -12.52 -26.48
N TRP A 203 -12.38 -12.83 -26.18
CA TRP A 203 -12.70 -13.97 -25.32
C TRP A 203 -12.19 -15.31 -25.87
N VAL A 204 -12.31 -15.52 -27.19
CA VAL A 204 -11.87 -16.74 -27.86
C VAL A 204 -10.36 -16.87 -27.79
N GLY A 205 -9.62 -15.80 -28.14
CA GLY A 205 -8.15 -15.81 -28.10
C GLY A 205 -7.60 -16.07 -26.70
N LEU A 206 -8.22 -15.49 -25.67
CA LEU A 206 -7.83 -15.73 -24.28
C LEU A 206 -7.99 -17.20 -23.87
N HIS A 207 -9.10 -17.87 -24.26
CA HIS A 207 -9.34 -19.27 -23.95
C HIS A 207 -8.45 -20.23 -24.75
N HIS A 208 -7.95 -19.79 -25.91
CA HIS A 208 -6.93 -20.56 -26.65
C HIS A 208 -5.53 -20.41 -26.05
N ALA A 209 -5.22 -19.23 -25.52
CA ALA A 209 -3.89 -18.94 -24.98
C ALA A 209 -3.73 -19.39 -23.51
N LEU A 210 -4.80 -19.39 -22.75
CA LEU A 210 -4.76 -19.68 -21.31
C LEU A 210 -5.70 -20.83 -20.96
N PRO A 211 -5.30 -21.69 -20.00
CA PRO A 211 -6.13 -22.80 -19.54
C PRO A 211 -7.45 -22.33 -18.86
N PRO A 212 -8.53 -23.13 -18.88
CA PRO A 212 -9.84 -22.76 -18.36
C PRO A 212 -9.84 -22.32 -16.89
N GLU A 213 -8.96 -22.91 -16.08
CA GLU A 213 -8.85 -22.61 -14.64
C GLU A 213 -8.34 -21.19 -14.36
N TYR A 214 -7.69 -20.56 -15.36
CA TYR A 214 -7.26 -19.15 -15.30
C TYR A 214 -8.44 -18.18 -15.17
N PHE A 215 -9.63 -18.61 -15.63
CA PHE A 215 -10.86 -17.84 -15.60
C PHE A 215 -11.71 -18.13 -14.36
N GLN A 216 -11.26 -19.03 -13.48
CA GLN A 216 -11.94 -19.38 -12.25
C GLN A 216 -11.36 -18.58 -11.06
N LEU A 217 -12.23 -18.15 -10.14
CA LEU A 217 -11.79 -17.46 -8.92
C LEU A 217 -11.02 -18.38 -7.96
N LEU A 218 -11.23 -19.70 -8.05
CA LEU A 218 -10.49 -20.71 -7.30
C LEU A 218 -9.49 -21.49 -8.16
N GLY A 219 -9.36 -21.11 -9.43
CA GLY A 219 -8.35 -21.67 -10.33
C GLY A 219 -6.96 -21.27 -9.88
N ASN A 220 -5.98 -22.14 -10.10
CA ASN A 220 -4.59 -21.82 -9.86
C ASN A 220 -3.70 -22.57 -10.83
N TYR A 221 -2.75 -21.85 -11.39
CA TYR A 221 -1.71 -22.38 -12.25
C TYR A 221 -0.35 -21.98 -11.74
N ARG A 222 0.60 -22.88 -11.86
CA ARG A 222 2.01 -22.59 -11.68
C ARG A 222 2.70 -22.76 -13.02
N MET A 223 3.55 -21.82 -13.39
CA MET A 223 4.48 -22.01 -14.48
C MET A 223 5.50 -23.07 -14.07
N SER A 224 5.58 -24.17 -14.80
CA SER A 224 6.62 -25.18 -14.60
C SER A 224 7.99 -24.66 -15.10
N PRO A 225 9.12 -25.30 -14.73
CA PRO A 225 10.43 -24.96 -15.28
C PRO A 225 10.48 -25.02 -16.81
N ASP A 226 9.65 -25.86 -17.43
CA ASP A 226 9.55 -26.01 -18.87
C ASP A 226 8.61 -24.99 -19.54
N HIS A 227 8.24 -23.93 -18.82
CA HIS A 227 7.33 -22.87 -19.27
C HIS A 227 5.91 -23.35 -19.62
N VAL A 228 5.48 -24.48 -19.09
CA VAL A 228 4.12 -24.99 -19.23
C VAL A 228 3.30 -24.61 -18.00
N LEU A 229 2.10 -24.09 -18.24
CA LEU A 229 1.14 -23.80 -17.16
C LEU A 229 0.55 -25.12 -16.63
N GLN A 230 0.84 -25.44 -15.39
CA GLN A 230 0.33 -26.64 -14.72
C GLN A 230 -0.72 -26.27 -13.67
N PRO A 231 -1.86 -26.98 -13.60
CA PRO A 231 -2.87 -26.74 -12.58
C PRO A 231 -2.31 -27.09 -11.20
N VAL A 232 -2.41 -26.13 -10.28
CA VAL A 232 -2.05 -26.32 -8.87
C VAL A 232 -3.23 -25.83 -8.05
N GLY A 233 -3.93 -26.66 -7.31
CA GLY A 233 -5.13 -26.28 -6.57
C GLY A 233 -4.93 -25.00 -5.74
N PHE A 234 -5.71 -23.96 -6.04
CA PHE A 234 -5.63 -22.68 -5.31
C PHE A 234 -6.34 -22.81 -3.95
N GLY A 235 -7.55 -23.25 -3.96
CA GLY A 235 -8.35 -23.44 -2.77
C GLY A 235 -8.70 -22.14 -2.03
N VAL A 236 -9.71 -22.21 -1.17
CA VAL A 236 -10.18 -21.06 -0.37
C VAL A 236 -9.09 -20.54 0.59
N ILE A 237 -8.31 -21.44 1.18
CA ILE A 237 -7.25 -21.06 2.13
C ILE A 237 -6.23 -20.15 1.43
N ARG A 238 -5.81 -20.49 0.21
CA ARG A 238 -4.89 -19.64 -0.57
C ARG A 238 -5.50 -18.30 -0.92
N GLY A 239 -6.78 -18.26 -1.25
CA GLY A 239 -7.51 -16.99 -1.42
C GLY A 239 -7.49 -16.12 -0.18
N LEU A 240 -7.72 -16.72 1.00
CA LEU A 240 -7.69 -16.02 2.28
C LEU A 240 -6.28 -15.49 2.65
N GLU A 241 -5.20 -16.15 2.23
CA GLU A 241 -3.82 -15.65 2.40
C GLU A 241 -3.59 -14.28 1.74
N PHE A 242 -4.32 -13.96 0.69
CA PHE A 242 -4.27 -12.66 0.02
C PHE A 242 -5.34 -11.70 0.52
N LEU A 243 -6.57 -12.19 0.73
CA LEU A 243 -7.72 -11.37 1.11
C LEU A 243 -7.57 -10.80 2.52
N VAL A 244 -7.23 -11.64 3.52
CA VAL A 244 -7.26 -11.25 4.93
C VAL A 244 -6.18 -10.20 5.26
N PRO A 245 -4.90 -10.36 4.88
CA PRO A 245 -3.89 -9.34 5.12
C PRO A 245 -4.22 -8.01 4.44
N THR A 246 -4.74 -8.06 3.19
CA THR A 246 -5.11 -6.86 2.43
C THR A 246 -6.29 -6.13 3.06
N MET A 247 -7.34 -6.86 3.48
CA MET A 247 -8.50 -6.31 4.16
C MET A 247 -8.10 -5.63 5.47
N LEU A 248 -7.32 -6.31 6.28
CA LEU A 248 -6.91 -5.80 7.58
C LEU A 248 -5.89 -4.68 7.47
N LEU A 249 -4.93 -4.75 6.51
CA LEU A 249 -4.05 -3.62 6.25
C LEU A 249 -4.86 -2.36 5.98
N LEU A 250 -5.85 -2.43 5.08
CA LEU A 250 -6.63 -1.25 4.72
C LEU A 250 -7.42 -0.70 5.90
N LEU A 251 -8.07 -1.56 6.68
CA LEU A 251 -8.84 -1.16 7.87
C LEU A 251 -8.02 -0.42 8.92
N GLY A 252 -6.74 -0.74 9.05
CA GLY A 252 -5.82 -0.08 9.99
C GLY A 252 -4.94 1.00 9.37
N ASN A 253 -4.95 1.22 8.06
CA ASN A 253 -3.96 1.98 7.31
C ASN A 253 -3.87 3.45 7.72
N GLN A 254 -2.75 3.86 8.33
CA GLN A 254 -2.54 5.24 8.76
C GLN A 254 -2.57 6.26 7.62
N VAL A 255 -2.07 5.93 6.42
CA VAL A 255 -2.12 6.84 5.26
C VAL A 255 -3.57 7.23 4.97
N MET A 256 -4.48 6.25 5.03
CA MET A 256 -5.91 6.48 4.89
C MET A 256 -6.45 7.38 6.02
N TYR A 257 -6.14 7.06 7.28
CA TYR A 257 -6.61 7.87 8.43
C TYR A 257 -6.10 9.31 8.35
N GLN A 258 -4.82 9.53 7.99
CA GLN A 258 -4.28 10.88 7.81
C GLN A 258 -5.04 11.67 6.74
N LYS A 259 -5.52 11.02 5.68
CA LYS A 259 -6.35 11.66 4.66
C LYS A 259 -7.74 11.99 5.19
N PHE A 260 -8.34 11.14 6.00
CA PHE A 260 -9.59 11.47 6.68
C PHE A 260 -9.42 12.61 7.68
N PHE A 261 -8.31 12.65 8.43
CA PHE A 261 -7.98 13.78 9.30
C PHE A 261 -7.80 15.08 8.50
N SER A 262 -7.37 15.00 7.25
CA SER A 262 -7.17 16.12 6.32
C SER A 262 -8.45 16.57 5.62
N ALA A 263 -9.56 15.82 5.73
CA ALA A 263 -10.83 16.15 5.11
C ALA A 263 -11.39 17.48 5.60
N LYS A 264 -12.05 18.25 4.72
CA LYS A 264 -12.69 19.51 5.08
C LYS A 264 -13.83 19.28 6.06
N THR A 265 -14.67 18.28 5.83
CA THR A 265 -15.81 17.93 6.67
C THR A 265 -15.93 16.42 6.86
N GLN A 266 -16.74 15.98 7.85
CA GLN A 266 -17.09 14.56 8.03
C GLN A 266 -17.84 13.99 6.81
N ARG A 267 -18.67 14.84 6.15
CA ARG A 267 -19.37 14.48 4.91
C ARG A 267 -18.38 14.23 3.78
N ASP A 268 -17.35 15.08 3.63
CA ASP A 268 -16.31 14.89 2.62
C ASP A 268 -15.55 13.55 2.84
N ALA A 269 -15.21 13.25 4.12
CA ALA A 269 -14.58 11.98 4.46
C ALA A 269 -15.47 10.78 4.10
N ARG A 270 -16.78 10.83 4.38
CA ARG A 270 -17.73 9.74 4.03
C ARG A 270 -17.90 9.60 2.52
N LEU A 271 -18.11 10.70 1.80
CA LEU A 271 -18.30 10.68 0.34
C LEU A 271 -17.04 10.21 -0.38
N SER A 272 -15.86 10.49 0.17
CA SER A 272 -14.60 10.01 -0.42
C SER A 272 -14.49 8.49 -0.39
N VAL A 273 -15.02 7.82 0.64
CA VAL A 273 -15.02 6.34 0.71
C VAL A 273 -15.91 5.74 -0.37
N VAL A 274 -17.07 6.34 -0.65
CA VAL A 274 -17.97 5.88 -1.73
C VAL A 274 -17.28 5.96 -3.09
N GLY A 275 -16.71 7.12 -3.41
CA GLY A 275 -15.97 7.29 -4.67
C GLY A 275 -14.75 6.38 -4.76
N TRP A 276 -14.03 6.19 -3.64
CA TRP A 276 -12.89 5.28 -3.59
C TRP A 276 -13.31 3.82 -3.78
N PHE A 277 -14.43 3.38 -3.20
CA PHE A 277 -14.94 2.01 -3.36
C PHE A 277 -15.17 1.65 -4.85
N PHE A 278 -15.91 2.49 -5.58
CA PHE A 278 -16.15 2.23 -7.00
C PHE A 278 -14.87 2.40 -7.85
N GLY A 279 -14.05 3.38 -7.52
CA GLY A 279 -12.76 3.60 -8.18
C GLY A 279 -11.79 2.44 -7.96
N ALA A 280 -11.72 1.87 -6.77
CA ALA A 280 -10.86 0.74 -6.44
C ALA A 280 -11.32 -0.53 -7.16
N ILE A 281 -12.62 -0.86 -7.13
CA ILE A 281 -13.16 -2.00 -7.88
C ILE A 281 -12.80 -1.88 -9.36
N LEU A 282 -13.07 -0.72 -9.96
CA LEU A 282 -12.78 -0.50 -11.37
C LEU A 282 -11.29 -0.66 -11.67
N LEU A 283 -10.45 0.10 -10.98
CA LEU A 283 -9.04 0.19 -11.34
C LEU A 283 -8.26 -1.09 -11.01
N GLU A 284 -8.51 -1.72 -9.86
CA GLU A 284 -7.85 -2.98 -9.51
C GLU A 284 -8.29 -4.13 -10.40
N THR A 285 -9.57 -4.18 -10.81
CA THR A 285 -10.04 -5.15 -11.81
C THR A 285 -9.35 -4.92 -13.16
N LEU A 286 -9.22 -3.67 -13.61
CA LEU A 286 -8.51 -3.35 -14.85
C LEU A 286 -7.02 -3.75 -14.78
N ILE A 287 -6.36 -3.55 -13.65
CA ILE A 287 -4.96 -3.95 -13.44
C ILE A 287 -4.82 -5.48 -13.55
N VAL A 288 -5.70 -6.26 -12.91
CA VAL A 288 -5.71 -7.72 -13.03
C VAL A 288 -6.00 -8.14 -14.48
N CYS A 289 -6.96 -7.51 -15.16
CA CYS A 289 -7.24 -7.76 -16.57
C CYS A 289 -6.01 -7.49 -17.46
N ILE A 290 -5.33 -6.35 -17.29
CA ILE A 290 -4.12 -6.02 -18.05
C ILE A 290 -3.04 -7.09 -17.83
N ALA A 291 -2.86 -7.56 -16.59
CA ALA A 291 -1.90 -8.61 -16.28
C ALA A 291 -2.28 -9.95 -16.92
N VAL A 292 -3.56 -10.38 -16.84
CA VAL A 292 -4.06 -11.62 -17.45
C VAL A 292 -3.98 -11.55 -18.99
N PHE A 293 -4.37 -10.44 -19.59
CA PHE A 293 -4.27 -10.26 -21.05
C PHE A 293 -2.81 -10.23 -21.52
N GLY A 294 -1.93 -9.61 -20.74
CA GLY A 294 -0.49 -9.65 -20.95
C GLY A 294 0.06 -11.07 -20.85
N THR A 295 -0.40 -11.84 -19.88
CA THR A 295 -0.02 -13.25 -19.76
C THR A 295 -0.46 -14.06 -20.97
N ALA A 296 -1.67 -13.87 -21.47
CA ALA A 296 -2.13 -14.55 -22.69
C ALA A 296 -1.25 -14.24 -23.90
N LEU A 297 -0.73 -13.01 -24.01
CA LEU A 297 0.15 -12.60 -25.10
C LEU A 297 1.59 -13.09 -24.95
N TYR A 298 2.09 -13.28 -23.72
CA TYR A 298 3.53 -13.45 -23.45
C TYR A 298 3.88 -14.59 -22.49
N HIS A 299 2.95 -15.53 -22.22
CA HIS A 299 3.19 -16.65 -21.29
C HIS A 299 4.37 -17.57 -21.71
N SER A 300 4.68 -17.65 -23.01
CA SER A 300 5.81 -18.42 -23.52
C SER A 300 7.17 -17.75 -23.35
N ASN A 301 7.22 -16.51 -22.84
CA ASN A 301 8.48 -15.80 -22.61
C ASN A 301 9.14 -16.28 -21.32
N GLY A 302 10.25 -17.04 -21.46
CA GLY A 302 10.95 -17.62 -20.33
C GLY A 302 11.61 -16.62 -19.37
N GLU A 303 11.95 -15.43 -19.84
CA GLU A 303 12.49 -14.37 -18.97
C GLU A 303 11.39 -13.78 -18.10
N LEU A 304 10.22 -13.53 -18.68
CA LEU A 304 9.06 -13.05 -17.95
C LEU A 304 8.55 -14.05 -16.91
N ALA A 305 8.71 -15.35 -17.19
CA ALA A 305 8.39 -16.39 -16.21
C ALA A 305 9.27 -16.33 -14.95
N LYS A 306 10.52 -15.86 -15.07
CA LYS A 306 11.42 -15.61 -13.94
C LYS A 306 11.06 -14.32 -13.18
N LEU A 307 10.48 -13.33 -13.87
CA LEU A 307 10.15 -12.00 -13.36
C LEU A 307 8.66 -11.68 -13.57
N PRO A 308 7.72 -12.49 -13.02
CA PRO A 308 6.29 -12.35 -13.28
C PRO A 308 5.71 -11.00 -12.82
N HIS A 309 6.36 -10.31 -11.92
CA HIS A 309 5.99 -8.97 -11.47
C HIS A 309 6.19 -7.89 -12.54
N GLU A 310 6.93 -8.18 -13.60
CA GLU A 310 7.14 -7.25 -14.73
C GLU A 310 6.06 -7.39 -15.81
N ILE A 311 5.05 -8.25 -15.65
CA ILE A 311 4.05 -8.50 -16.71
C ILE A 311 3.37 -7.21 -17.19
N ILE A 312 2.98 -6.29 -16.31
CA ILE A 312 2.33 -5.03 -16.72
C ILE A 312 3.31 -4.10 -17.44
N PRO A 313 4.51 -3.77 -16.91
CA PRO A 313 5.49 -2.97 -17.62
C PRO A 313 5.93 -3.60 -18.96
N TYR A 314 6.15 -4.90 -18.98
CA TYR A 314 6.50 -5.62 -20.20
C TYR A 314 5.40 -5.53 -21.27
N THR A 315 4.14 -5.78 -20.85
CA THR A 315 2.97 -5.70 -21.74
C THR A 315 2.74 -4.27 -22.23
N ALA A 316 2.98 -3.27 -21.40
CA ALA A 316 2.94 -1.87 -21.82
C ALA A 316 3.92 -1.59 -22.96
N ARG A 317 5.16 -2.10 -22.85
CA ARG A 317 6.20 -1.86 -23.85
C ARG A 317 5.98 -2.62 -25.16
N HIS A 318 5.56 -3.89 -25.09
CA HIS A 318 5.53 -4.79 -26.25
C HIS A 318 4.10 -5.07 -26.74
N GLY A 319 3.09 -4.86 -25.88
CA GLY A 319 1.70 -5.19 -26.15
C GLY A 319 0.86 -4.04 -26.70
N LEU A 320 1.25 -2.81 -26.48
CA LEU A 320 0.47 -1.62 -26.84
C LEU A 320 1.16 -0.79 -27.94
N PRO A 321 0.39 0.04 -28.69
CA PRO A 321 0.99 1.07 -29.54
C PRO A 321 1.94 1.97 -28.74
N ALA A 322 2.99 2.48 -29.37
CA ALA A 322 4.11 3.15 -28.70
C ALA A 322 3.67 4.29 -27.74
N LEU A 323 2.70 5.13 -28.15
CA LEU A 323 2.21 6.20 -27.28
C LEU A 323 1.46 5.65 -26.07
N MET A 324 0.59 4.66 -26.26
CA MET A 324 -0.20 4.08 -25.17
C MET A 324 0.69 3.29 -24.20
N GLY A 325 1.68 2.56 -24.72
CA GLY A 325 2.69 1.89 -23.92
C GLY A 325 3.52 2.88 -23.09
N ALA A 326 3.94 4.00 -23.70
CA ALA A 326 4.67 5.06 -22.99
C ALA A 326 3.81 5.70 -21.88
N LEU A 327 2.53 5.97 -22.16
CA LEU A 327 1.60 6.51 -21.17
C LEU A 327 1.37 5.52 -20.01
N LEU A 328 1.19 4.22 -20.29
CA LEU A 328 0.99 3.22 -19.25
C LEU A 328 2.24 3.03 -18.39
N LEU A 329 3.44 2.96 -18.98
CA LEU A 329 4.68 2.91 -18.22
C LEU A 329 4.91 4.17 -17.37
N GLY A 330 4.65 5.34 -17.93
CA GLY A 330 4.73 6.61 -17.20
C GLY A 330 3.72 6.69 -16.06
N ALA A 331 2.51 6.16 -16.26
CA ALA A 331 1.48 6.08 -15.23
C ALA A 331 1.87 5.12 -14.11
N VAL A 332 2.41 3.92 -14.44
CA VAL A 332 2.94 2.95 -13.46
C VAL A 332 4.07 3.58 -12.66
N PHE A 333 5.01 4.26 -13.31
CA PHE A 333 6.10 4.98 -12.65
C PHE A 333 5.58 6.03 -11.67
N ALA A 334 4.67 6.91 -12.12
CA ALA A 334 4.08 7.95 -11.28
C ALA A 334 3.31 7.36 -10.09
N GLN A 335 2.60 6.25 -10.31
CA GLN A 335 1.82 5.56 -9.26
C GLN A 335 2.71 4.97 -8.17
N VAL A 336 3.82 4.35 -8.56
CA VAL A 336 4.82 3.83 -7.62
C VAL A 336 5.45 4.96 -6.81
N MET A 337 5.76 6.09 -7.45
CA MET A 337 6.28 7.29 -6.76
C MET A 337 5.28 7.83 -5.73
N SER A 338 4.00 7.92 -6.10
CA SER A 338 2.92 8.35 -5.20
C SER A 338 2.84 7.44 -3.96
N ALA A 339 2.76 6.13 -4.17
CA ALA A 339 2.71 5.16 -3.09
C ALA A 339 3.95 5.25 -2.19
N ALA A 340 5.16 5.26 -2.77
CA ALA A 340 6.40 5.39 -2.02
C ALA A 340 6.43 6.67 -1.18
N SER A 341 6.01 7.81 -1.74
CA SER A 341 5.95 9.09 -1.03
C SER A 341 4.99 9.04 0.15
N ASN A 342 3.81 8.45 -0.01
CA ASN A 342 2.82 8.31 1.07
C ASN A 342 3.35 7.40 2.20
N TYR A 343 3.98 6.28 1.86
CA TYR A 343 4.51 5.31 2.83
C TYR A 343 5.86 5.73 3.44
N LEU A 344 6.51 6.77 2.95
CA LEU A 344 7.61 7.46 3.64
C LEU A 344 7.13 8.64 4.47
N PHE A 345 6.18 9.43 3.95
CA PHE A 345 5.67 10.61 4.64
C PHE A 345 4.93 10.25 5.94
N SER A 346 4.10 9.21 5.88
CA SER A 346 3.28 8.79 7.00
C SER A 346 4.10 8.38 8.24
N PRO A 347 5.09 7.47 8.17
CA PRO A 347 5.92 7.12 9.32
C PRO A 347 6.86 8.25 9.74
N ALA A 348 7.30 9.11 8.83
CA ALA A 348 8.05 10.32 9.19
C ALA A 348 7.20 11.27 10.06
N THR A 349 5.90 11.38 9.75
CA THR A 349 4.95 12.12 10.60
C THR A 349 4.90 11.54 12.01
N ASN A 350 4.94 10.21 12.17
CA ASN A 350 4.97 9.57 13.48
C ASN A 350 6.26 9.90 14.24
N LEU A 351 7.43 9.76 13.61
CA LEU A 351 8.69 10.12 14.27
C LEU A 351 8.68 11.56 14.77
N VAL A 352 8.11 12.47 13.99
CA VAL A 352 8.06 13.89 14.34
C VAL A 352 6.99 14.19 15.39
N ASN A 353 5.78 13.70 15.19
CA ASN A 353 4.66 14.02 16.07
C ASN A 353 4.70 13.20 17.36
N ASP A 354 4.97 11.89 17.22
CA ASP A 354 4.81 10.93 18.31
C ASP A 354 6.09 10.75 19.14
N VAL A 355 7.26 11.08 18.57
CA VAL A 355 8.53 10.99 19.28
C VAL A 355 9.14 12.37 19.50
N PHE A 356 9.48 13.10 18.43
CA PHE A 356 10.22 14.37 18.56
C PHE A 356 9.43 15.45 19.31
N SER A 357 8.23 15.79 18.83
CA SER A 357 7.41 16.85 19.42
C SER A 357 6.86 16.48 20.80
N ARG A 358 6.76 15.20 21.12
CA ARG A 358 6.21 14.72 22.38
C ARG A 358 7.27 14.56 23.48
N TYR A 359 8.43 13.96 23.15
CA TYR A 359 9.42 13.59 24.16
C TYR A 359 10.74 14.33 24.05
N ILE A 360 11.19 14.69 22.84
CA ILE A 360 12.53 15.28 22.65
C ILE A 360 12.46 16.80 22.76
N SER A 361 11.48 17.44 22.12
CA SER A 361 11.36 18.91 22.13
C SER A 361 9.89 19.34 22.15
N PRO A 362 9.20 19.19 23.31
CA PRO A 362 7.86 19.74 23.50
C PRO A 362 7.89 21.26 23.29
N GLY A 363 7.03 21.79 22.43
CA GLY A 363 7.00 23.22 22.11
C GLY A 363 7.98 23.67 21.04
N ALA A 364 8.59 22.75 20.27
CA ALA A 364 9.44 23.08 19.14
C ALA A 364 8.74 24.02 18.15
N SER A 365 9.47 25.02 17.64
CA SER A 365 8.96 25.95 16.63
C SER A 365 8.59 25.20 15.34
N ASN A 366 7.63 25.73 14.56
CA ASN A 366 7.24 25.17 13.28
C ASN A 366 8.44 24.92 12.35
N LYS A 367 9.43 25.82 12.35
CA LYS A 367 10.67 25.67 11.56
C LYS A 367 11.46 24.42 11.97
N ARG A 368 11.63 24.17 13.27
CA ARG A 368 12.32 22.96 13.77
C ARG A 368 11.55 21.70 13.42
N VAL A 369 10.24 21.70 13.60
CA VAL A 369 9.37 20.58 13.24
C VAL A 369 9.52 20.24 11.75
N LEU A 370 9.51 21.23 10.85
CA LEU A 370 9.69 21.01 9.42
C LEU A 370 11.07 20.45 9.06
N ILE A 371 12.13 20.93 9.70
CA ILE A 371 13.51 20.41 9.48
C ILE A 371 13.58 18.94 9.92
N VAL A 372 13.09 18.63 11.12
CA VAL A 372 13.10 17.26 11.64
C VAL A 372 12.23 16.33 10.80
N SER A 373 11.09 16.82 10.28
CA SER A 373 10.25 16.05 9.36
C SER A 373 10.98 15.66 8.08
N ARG A 374 11.73 16.59 7.49
CA ARG A 374 12.54 16.34 6.29
C ARG A 374 13.65 15.33 6.56
N LEU A 375 14.34 15.47 7.70
CA LEU A 375 15.40 14.54 8.11
C LEU A 375 14.81 13.13 8.36
N ALA A 376 13.64 13.03 9.00
CA ALA A 376 12.96 11.76 9.22
C ALA A 376 12.62 11.06 7.89
N VAL A 377 12.12 11.79 6.89
CA VAL A 377 11.88 11.24 5.54
C VAL A 377 13.16 10.71 4.92
N VAL A 378 14.28 11.47 5.01
CA VAL A 378 15.56 11.03 4.46
C VAL A 378 16.05 9.75 5.15
N LEU A 379 16.02 9.69 6.47
CA LEU A 379 16.48 8.52 7.23
C LEU A 379 15.65 7.27 6.92
N LEU A 380 14.33 7.40 6.91
CA LEU A 380 13.42 6.30 6.57
C LEU A 380 13.57 5.89 5.11
N GLY A 381 13.78 6.84 4.20
CA GLY A 381 14.03 6.57 2.80
C GLY A 381 15.34 5.81 2.56
N CYS A 382 16.42 6.16 3.25
CA CYS A 382 17.67 5.41 3.21
C CYS A 382 17.51 3.99 3.76
N TRP A 383 16.73 3.81 4.82
CA TRP A 383 16.41 2.48 5.35
C TRP A 383 15.56 1.66 4.36
N ALA A 384 14.54 2.26 3.75
CA ALA A 384 13.74 1.60 2.71
C ALA A 384 14.59 1.21 1.49
N LEU A 385 15.52 2.07 1.07
CA LEU A 385 16.46 1.76 0.00
C LEU A 385 17.37 0.58 0.36
N TYR A 386 17.91 0.56 1.58
CA TYR A 386 18.69 -0.57 2.07
C TYR A 386 17.90 -1.88 1.99
N GLN A 387 16.66 -1.90 2.48
CA GLN A 387 15.78 -3.09 2.39
C GLN A 387 15.49 -3.46 0.93
N SER A 388 15.22 -2.48 0.06
CA SER A 388 14.94 -2.70 -1.37
C SER A 388 16.08 -3.44 -2.09
N LEU A 389 17.33 -3.15 -1.74
CA LEU A 389 18.51 -3.77 -2.34
C LEU A 389 18.81 -5.17 -1.82
N HIS A 390 18.21 -5.57 -0.68
CA HIS A 390 18.43 -6.87 -0.03
C HIS A 390 17.19 -7.76 -0.03
N ALA A 391 16.08 -7.30 -0.63
CA ALA A 391 14.83 -8.06 -0.67
C ALA A 391 14.88 -9.19 -1.71
N GLU A 392 14.51 -10.40 -1.32
CA GLU A 392 14.50 -11.57 -2.21
C GLU A 392 13.30 -11.54 -3.18
N SER A 393 12.15 -11.02 -2.75
CA SER A 393 10.90 -11.02 -3.53
C SER A 393 9.98 -9.87 -3.17
N VAL A 394 9.46 -9.16 -4.18
CA VAL A 394 8.47 -8.09 -4.04
C VAL A 394 7.20 -8.60 -3.36
N ILE A 395 6.69 -9.77 -3.76
CA ILE A 395 5.46 -10.36 -3.19
C ILE A 395 5.66 -10.71 -1.72
N HIS A 396 6.78 -11.32 -1.37
CA HIS A 396 7.09 -11.71 0.00
C HIS A 396 7.18 -10.48 0.91
N THR A 397 7.95 -9.48 0.51
CA THR A 397 8.10 -8.22 1.27
C THR A 397 6.75 -7.50 1.45
N MET A 398 5.91 -7.52 0.40
CA MET A 398 4.56 -6.96 0.44
C MET A 398 3.68 -7.68 1.47
N LEU A 399 3.55 -8.98 1.39
CA LEU A 399 2.70 -9.77 2.30
C LEU A 399 3.18 -9.68 3.73
N TRP A 400 4.49 -9.73 3.95
CA TRP A 400 5.09 -9.55 5.28
C TRP A 400 4.73 -8.20 5.89
N ALA A 401 4.92 -7.11 5.14
CA ALA A 401 4.59 -5.76 5.62
C ALA A 401 3.08 -5.60 5.90
N TYR A 402 2.23 -6.21 5.07
CA TYR A 402 0.78 -6.23 5.27
C TYR A 402 0.41 -6.99 6.53
N THR A 403 1.03 -8.14 6.76
CA THR A 403 0.75 -9.00 7.93
C THR A 403 1.22 -8.34 9.23
N VAL A 404 2.42 -7.72 9.25
CA VAL A 404 2.86 -6.95 10.43
C VAL A 404 1.77 -5.95 10.85
N TYR A 405 1.24 -5.21 9.89
CA TYR A 405 0.23 -4.20 10.15
C TYR A 405 -1.12 -4.80 10.54
N ALA A 406 -1.56 -5.78 9.76
CA ALA A 406 -2.86 -6.42 9.89
C ALA A 406 -3.02 -7.16 11.22
N ALA A 407 -1.99 -7.85 11.68
CA ALA A 407 -2.03 -8.62 12.93
C ALA A 407 -1.83 -7.74 14.17
N SER A 408 -1.01 -6.68 14.07
CA SER A 408 -0.67 -5.85 15.25
C SER A 408 -1.66 -4.69 15.48
N LEU A 409 -1.85 -3.84 14.48
CA LEU A 409 -2.55 -2.56 14.65
C LEU A 409 -4.05 -2.64 14.38
N THR A 410 -4.45 -3.36 13.34
CA THR A 410 -5.83 -3.35 12.88
C THR A 410 -6.84 -3.84 13.91
N PRO A 411 -6.61 -4.96 14.63
CA PRO A 411 -7.54 -5.39 15.68
C PRO A 411 -7.73 -4.32 16.77
N VAL A 412 -6.65 -3.64 17.14
CA VAL A 412 -6.65 -2.60 18.18
C VAL A 412 -7.36 -1.33 17.70
N VAL A 413 -7.17 -0.94 16.45
CA VAL A 413 -7.84 0.19 15.82
C VAL A 413 -9.35 -0.06 15.68
N LEU A 414 -9.73 -1.25 15.20
CA LEU A 414 -11.15 -1.63 15.15
C LEU A 414 -11.77 -1.66 16.54
N ALA A 415 -11.07 -2.23 17.52
CA ALA A 415 -11.55 -2.23 18.91
C ALA A 415 -11.68 -0.82 19.49
N ALA A 416 -10.86 0.14 19.05
CA ALA A 416 -11.00 1.54 19.47
C ALA A 416 -12.35 2.15 19.04
N PHE A 417 -12.82 1.82 17.83
CA PHE A 417 -14.07 2.34 17.29
C PHE A 417 -15.32 1.56 17.69
N PHE A 418 -15.19 0.25 17.92
CA PHE A 418 -16.34 -0.63 18.06
C PHE A 418 -16.46 -1.36 19.40
N SER A 419 -15.42 -1.34 20.26
CA SER A 419 -15.43 -2.05 21.53
C SER A 419 -15.33 -1.12 22.73
N LYS A 420 -16.28 -1.24 23.67
CA LYS A 420 -16.24 -0.55 24.97
C LYS A 420 -15.47 -1.36 26.04
N ARG A 421 -15.04 -2.61 25.75
CA ARG A 421 -14.46 -3.53 26.73
C ARG A 421 -12.96 -3.64 26.67
N VAL A 422 -12.37 -3.48 25.47
CA VAL A 422 -10.91 -3.63 25.27
C VAL A 422 -10.16 -2.58 26.09
N THR A 423 -9.20 -3.06 26.89
CA THR A 423 -8.41 -2.25 27.81
C THR A 423 -7.11 -1.79 27.18
N ALA A 424 -6.43 -0.83 27.81
CA ALA A 424 -5.13 -0.35 27.36
C ALA A 424 -4.07 -1.47 27.29
N TRP A 425 -4.02 -2.33 28.32
CA TRP A 425 -3.08 -3.46 28.34
C TRP A 425 -3.45 -4.56 27.34
N GLY A 426 -4.75 -4.78 27.10
CA GLY A 426 -5.22 -5.64 26.02
C GLY A 426 -4.75 -5.17 24.65
N ALA A 427 -4.83 -3.87 24.39
CA ALA A 427 -4.33 -3.28 23.16
C ALA A 427 -2.80 -3.41 23.02
N VAL A 428 -2.06 -3.11 24.08
CA VAL A 428 -0.58 -3.25 24.15
C VAL A 428 -0.15 -4.70 23.86
N SER A 429 -0.82 -5.67 24.49
CA SER A 429 -0.50 -7.11 24.28
C SER A 429 -0.79 -7.55 22.83
N ALA A 430 -1.87 -7.07 22.23
CA ALA A 430 -2.18 -7.38 20.82
C ALA A 430 -1.14 -6.82 19.86
N ILE A 431 -0.76 -5.54 20.02
CA ILE A 431 0.27 -4.92 19.16
C ILE A 431 1.59 -5.66 19.31
N GLY A 432 2.01 -5.93 20.56
CA GLY A 432 3.26 -6.65 20.82
C GLY A 432 3.27 -8.07 20.27
N ALA A 433 2.23 -8.86 20.53
CA ALA A 433 2.14 -10.24 20.06
C ALA A 433 2.05 -10.31 18.52
N GLY A 434 1.21 -9.49 17.90
CA GLY A 434 1.06 -9.48 16.43
C GLY A 434 2.36 -9.12 15.72
N THR A 435 3.05 -8.08 16.20
CA THR A 435 4.34 -7.66 15.62
C THR A 435 5.41 -8.74 15.83
N LEU A 436 5.56 -9.23 17.09
CA LEU A 436 6.60 -10.19 17.42
C LEU A 436 6.44 -11.49 16.64
N ILE A 437 5.22 -12.05 16.61
CA ILE A 437 4.96 -13.31 15.89
C ILE A 437 5.24 -13.16 14.41
N THR A 438 4.80 -12.06 13.77
CA THR A 438 5.04 -11.85 12.34
C THR A 438 6.53 -11.78 12.03
N VAL A 439 7.31 -11.04 12.85
CA VAL A 439 8.76 -10.91 12.64
C VAL A 439 9.48 -12.23 12.89
N VAL A 440 9.11 -12.95 13.96
CA VAL A 440 9.78 -14.21 14.34
C VAL A 440 9.40 -15.34 13.39
N TRP A 441 8.15 -15.35 12.85
CA TRP A 441 7.70 -16.37 11.90
C TRP A 441 8.51 -16.40 10.61
N ASP A 442 9.11 -15.30 10.21
CA ASP A 442 9.93 -15.24 9.00
C ASP A 442 11.32 -15.86 9.16
N ILE A 443 11.69 -16.21 10.39
CA ILE A 443 12.95 -16.88 10.70
C ILE A 443 12.81 -18.37 10.37
N GLN A 444 13.56 -18.87 9.40
CA GLN A 444 13.49 -20.27 8.94
C GLN A 444 13.69 -21.30 10.08
N ALA A 445 14.55 -20.99 11.06
CA ALA A 445 14.77 -21.85 12.22
C ALA A 445 13.49 -22.04 13.05
N VAL A 446 12.63 -21.02 13.13
CA VAL A 446 11.33 -21.10 13.83
C VAL A 446 10.33 -21.94 13.03
N LYS A 447 10.26 -21.73 11.71
CA LYS A 447 9.39 -22.54 10.82
C LYS A 447 9.68 -24.03 10.94
N ASN A 448 10.94 -24.40 11.11
CA ASN A 448 11.36 -25.80 11.24
C ASN A 448 10.83 -26.51 12.50
N TRP A 449 10.31 -25.76 13.50
CA TRP A 449 9.66 -26.35 14.70
C TRP A 449 8.23 -26.82 14.44
N PHE A 450 7.65 -26.43 13.29
CA PHE A 450 6.26 -26.72 12.96
C PHE A 450 6.18 -27.74 11.81
N PRO A 451 5.08 -28.54 11.73
CA PRO A 451 4.82 -29.36 10.56
C PRO A 451 4.74 -28.53 9.29
N HIS A 452 5.18 -29.07 8.15
CA HIS A 452 5.19 -28.38 6.86
C HIS A 452 3.84 -27.71 6.49
N ILE A 453 2.72 -28.38 6.81
CA ILE A 453 1.38 -27.87 6.56
C ILE A 453 1.10 -26.51 7.25
N VAL A 454 1.81 -26.22 8.35
CA VAL A 454 1.73 -24.95 9.11
C VAL A 454 2.87 -24.02 8.70
N ALA A 455 4.08 -24.55 8.58
CA ALA A 455 5.30 -23.78 8.27
C ALA A 455 5.21 -23.07 6.90
N ASP A 456 4.52 -23.69 5.94
CA ASP A 456 4.35 -23.16 4.59
C ASP A 456 3.21 -22.10 4.46
N ARG A 457 2.53 -21.80 5.58
CA ARG A 457 1.46 -20.80 5.62
C ARG A 457 1.98 -19.41 5.93
N ASP A 458 1.24 -18.41 5.46
CA ASP A 458 1.51 -17.01 5.81
C ASP A 458 1.35 -16.78 7.32
N ALA A 459 2.20 -15.91 7.87
CA ALA A 459 2.23 -15.56 9.29
C ALA A 459 0.87 -15.07 9.81
N ILE A 460 -0.01 -14.55 8.96
CA ILE A 460 -1.31 -14.00 9.34
C ILE A 460 -2.17 -15.00 10.08
N PHE A 461 -2.12 -16.30 9.69
CA PHE A 461 -2.93 -17.35 10.31
C PHE A 461 -2.54 -17.68 11.75
N LEU A 462 -1.32 -17.32 12.15
CA LEU A 462 -0.86 -17.46 13.55
C LEU A 462 -0.87 -16.11 14.27
N ALA A 463 -0.31 -15.08 13.66
CA ALA A 463 -0.12 -13.78 14.29
C ALA A 463 -1.45 -13.09 14.64
N LEU A 464 -2.43 -13.10 13.73
CA LEU A 464 -3.73 -12.48 13.97
C LEU A 464 -4.54 -13.16 15.07
N PRO A 465 -4.76 -14.50 15.05
CA PRO A 465 -5.49 -15.16 16.13
C PRO A 465 -4.84 -14.98 17.49
N VAL A 466 -3.50 -15.05 17.57
CA VAL A 466 -2.78 -14.86 18.83
C VAL A 466 -2.88 -13.41 19.32
N ALA A 467 -2.76 -12.43 18.45
CA ALA A 467 -2.92 -11.02 18.80
C ALA A 467 -4.34 -10.74 19.32
N VAL A 468 -5.38 -11.24 18.64
CA VAL A 468 -6.77 -11.09 19.06
C VAL A 468 -7.03 -11.83 20.39
N ALA A 469 -6.53 -13.05 20.54
CA ALA A 469 -6.63 -13.80 21.79
C ALA A 469 -5.95 -13.06 22.94
N ALA A 470 -4.72 -12.56 22.74
CA ALA A 470 -4.00 -11.76 23.73
C ALA A 470 -4.79 -10.50 24.13
N MET A 471 -5.36 -9.79 23.14
CA MET A 471 -6.21 -8.63 23.38
C MET A 471 -7.40 -8.97 24.26
N ILE A 472 -8.10 -10.04 23.98
CA ILE A 472 -9.30 -10.48 24.72
C ILE A 472 -8.91 -10.93 26.11
N VAL A 473 -7.96 -11.88 26.23
CA VAL A 473 -7.55 -12.46 27.51
C VAL A 473 -7.02 -11.39 28.45
N VAL A 474 -6.07 -10.56 28.01
CA VAL A 474 -5.52 -9.50 28.86
C VAL A 474 -6.61 -8.47 29.23
N SER A 475 -7.53 -8.17 28.33
CA SER A 475 -8.64 -7.27 28.66
C SER A 475 -9.61 -7.84 29.71
N LEU A 476 -9.74 -9.17 29.82
CA LEU A 476 -10.58 -9.78 30.85
C LEU A 476 -9.99 -9.58 32.26
N PHE A 477 -8.66 -9.62 32.38
CA PHE A 477 -7.94 -9.53 33.67
C PHE A 477 -7.45 -8.13 34.02
N THR A 478 -7.69 -7.12 33.20
CA THR A 478 -7.26 -5.75 33.43
C THR A 478 -8.43 -4.79 33.65
N PRO A 479 -8.23 -3.65 34.37
CA PRO A 479 -9.28 -2.69 34.64
C PRO A 479 -9.99 -2.19 33.39
N LYS A 480 -11.31 -2.04 33.47
CA LYS A 480 -12.14 -1.53 32.35
C LYS A 480 -11.70 -0.11 31.95
N PRO A 481 -11.86 0.27 30.67
CA PRO A 481 -11.62 1.64 30.23
C PRO A 481 -12.45 2.65 31.04
N THR A 482 -11.87 3.83 31.28
CA THR A 482 -12.58 4.90 31.95
C THR A 482 -13.63 5.54 31.03
N PRO A 483 -14.70 6.17 31.59
CA PRO A 483 -15.67 6.92 30.80
C PRO A 483 -15.01 7.98 29.90
N GLU A 484 -13.96 8.64 30.39
CA GLU A 484 -13.20 9.63 29.62
C GLU A 484 -12.53 9.06 28.38
N GLN A 485 -11.91 7.87 28.49
CA GLN A 485 -11.31 7.14 27.36
C GLN A 485 -12.35 6.72 26.32
N LEU A 486 -13.60 6.54 26.74
CA LEU A 486 -14.70 6.14 25.84
C LEU A 486 -15.47 7.32 25.27
N ALA A 487 -15.50 8.48 25.97
CA ALA A 487 -16.35 9.62 25.63
C ALA A 487 -16.15 10.12 24.19
N GLN A 488 -14.91 10.12 23.69
CA GLN A 488 -14.62 10.56 22.32
C GLN A 488 -15.00 9.53 21.25
N PHE A 489 -15.25 8.27 21.65
CA PHE A 489 -15.55 7.13 20.76
C PHE A 489 -17.03 6.67 20.87
N SER A 490 -17.77 7.13 21.87
CA SER A 490 -19.22 6.97 21.96
C SER A 490 -19.92 8.07 21.15
N ASP A 491 -20.84 7.69 20.31
CA ASP A 491 -21.75 8.63 19.62
C ASP A 491 -22.70 9.28 20.61
#